data_b9e5c84962c84c639e7b381e805c9657
#
_entry.id   b9e5c84962c84c639e7b381e805c9657
#
_cell.length_a   1.000
_cell.length_b   1.000
_cell.length_c   1.000
_cell.angle_alpha   90.00
_cell.angle_beta   90.00
_cell.angle_gamma   90.00
#
_symmetry.space_group_name_H-M   'P 1'
#
loop_
_entity.id
_entity.type
_entity.pdbx_description
1 polymer ?
#
loop_
_entity_poly.entity_id
_entity_poly.type
_entity_poly.pdbx_seq_one_letter_code
_entity_poly.pdbx_strand_id
1 'polypeptide(L)'
;MMNELINSDSVGIVAPQVAYFDEPLQLTCGRDLPSYELVYETYGELNQQRSNGVLICQALSGNHHAAGYHSADSKKAGWWNECIGPGKPIDTNHFFVVSLNNLGGCHGSTGPNTINPSTGKAWGPDFPPMRTTDWVQSQAKLADYLGIDCWAAVIGGSLGGMQAMRWSLEFPERIRHCI
;
A
#
# COMPACT_ATOMS: atom_id res chain seq x y z
N MET A 1 -14.43 -26.95 13.28
CA MET A 1 -14.98 -25.58 13.10
C MET A 1 -13.95 -24.49 12.80
N MET A 2 -12.68 -24.83 12.50
CA MET A 2 -11.63 -23.84 12.20
C MET A 2 -11.36 -23.67 10.69
N ASN A 3 -12.04 -24.44 9.84
CA ASN A 3 -11.77 -24.51 8.39
C ASN A 3 -12.84 -23.87 7.48
N GLU A 4 -13.89 -23.27 8.03
CA GLU A 4 -15.00 -22.72 7.21
C GLU A 4 -14.85 -21.26 6.82
N LEU A 5 -13.90 -20.52 7.39
CA LEU A 5 -13.66 -19.10 7.09
C LEU A 5 -12.62 -18.86 5.99
N ILE A 6 -11.81 -19.86 5.65
CA ILE A 6 -10.84 -19.72 4.56
C ILE A 6 -11.37 -20.51 3.37
N ASN A 7 -12.22 -19.88 2.58
CA ASN A 7 -12.67 -20.42 1.30
C ASN A 7 -11.48 -20.60 0.36
N SER A 8 -11.61 -21.53 -0.61
CA SER A 8 -10.57 -21.79 -1.61
C SER A 8 -10.16 -20.56 -2.45
N ASP A 9 -10.96 -19.50 -2.42
CA ASP A 9 -10.75 -18.21 -3.09
C ASP A 9 -10.19 -17.12 -2.18
N SER A 10 -9.84 -17.47 -0.91
CA SER A 10 -9.24 -16.54 0.04
C SER A 10 -7.70 -16.54 -0.06
N VAL A 11 -7.09 -15.38 0.14
CA VAL A 11 -5.63 -15.28 0.34
C VAL A 11 -5.17 -15.79 1.71
N GLY A 12 -6.11 -16.20 2.58
CA GLY A 12 -5.83 -16.77 3.89
C GLY A 12 -5.48 -15.74 4.97
N ILE A 13 -4.61 -16.15 5.88
CA ILE A 13 -4.10 -15.27 6.95
C ILE A 13 -2.90 -14.51 6.42
N VAL A 14 -2.92 -13.20 6.55
CA VAL A 14 -1.88 -12.27 6.12
C VAL A 14 -1.37 -11.44 7.30
N ALA A 15 -0.14 -11.00 7.20
CA ALA A 15 0.47 -10.14 8.23
C ALA A 15 1.00 -8.86 7.57
N PRO A 16 0.81 -7.70 8.22
CA PRO A 16 1.40 -6.46 7.76
C PRO A 16 2.93 -6.53 7.80
N GLN A 17 3.56 -5.92 6.82
CA GLN A 17 4.99 -5.75 6.69
C GLN A 17 5.33 -4.27 6.81
N VAL A 18 6.57 -3.96 7.18
CA VAL A 18 7.04 -2.58 7.33
C VAL A 18 8.28 -2.40 6.47
N ALA A 19 8.24 -1.41 5.59
CA ALA A 19 9.42 -0.91 4.88
C ALA A 19 9.89 0.38 5.56
N TYR A 20 11.16 0.40 5.97
CA TYR A 20 11.80 1.57 6.58
C TYR A 20 12.67 2.29 5.55
N PHE A 21 12.58 3.62 5.53
CA PHE A 21 13.34 4.51 4.68
C PHE A 21 14.08 5.53 5.54
N ASP A 22 15.38 5.51 5.49
CA ASP A 22 16.28 6.42 6.21
C ASP A 22 16.72 7.64 5.39
N GLU A 23 16.38 7.64 4.08
CA GLU A 23 16.55 8.80 3.22
C GLU A 23 15.36 9.75 3.33
N PRO A 24 15.61 11.07 3.38
CA PRO A 24 14.53 12.06 3.45
C PRO A 24 13.59 12.01 2.23
N LEU A 25 12.29 12.05 2.49
CA LEU A 25 11.29 12.28 1.46
C LEU A 25 10.97 13.77 1.38
N GLN A 26 11.33 14.41 0.27
CA GLN A 26 10.96 15.79 0.00
C GLN A 26 9.49 15.90 -0.36
N LEU A 27 8.76 16.75 0.35
CA LEU A 27 7.34 16.92 0.19
C LEU A 27 7.00 18.16 -0.63
N THR A 28 5.90 18.11 -1.33
CA THR A 28 5.41 19.22 -2.17
C THR A 28 5.07 20.49 -1.38
N CYS A 29 4.94 20.41 -0.06
CA CYS A 29 4.78 21.57 0.82
C CYS A 29 6.09 22.29 1.16
N GLY A 30 7.24 21.82 0.66
CA GLY A 30 8.59 22.36 0.92
C GLY A 30 9.22 21.90 2.24
N ARG A 31 8.62 20.93 2.91
CA ARG A 31 9.17 20.26 4.11
C ARG A 31 9.64 18.86 3.75
N ASP A 32 10.47 18.27 4.61
CA ASP A 32 10.95 16.91 4.46
C ASP A 32 10.44 16.02 5.58
N LEU A 33 10.22 14.74 5.27
CA LEU A 33 10.22 13.67 6.26
C LEU A 33 11.62 13.08 6.29
N PRO A 34 12.39 13.25 7.39
CA PRO A 34 13.80 12.84 7.45
C PRO A 34 13.99 11.33 7.36
N SER A 35 13.02 10.59 7.87
CA SER A 35 12.88 9.13 7.72
C SER A 35 11.41 8.77 7.85
N TYR A 36 11.01 7.63 7.31
CA TYR A 36 9.62 7.20 7.38
C TYR A 36 9.48 5.69 7.21
N GLU A 37 8.34 5.19 7.66
CA GLU A 37 7.93 3.81 7.52
C GLU A 37 6.65 3.72 6.68
N LEU A 38 6.57 2.70 5.84
CA LEU A 38 5.36 2.32 5.12
C LEU A 38 4.92 0.94 5.58
N VAL A 39 3.72 0.84 6.12
CA VAL A 39 3.07 -0.43 6.42
C VAL A 39 2.31 -0.89 5.18
N TYR A 40 2.52 -2.14 4.78
CA TYR A 40 1.94 -2.72 3.58
C TYR A 40 1.64 -4.21 3.77
N GLU A 41 0.82 -4.75 2.92
CA GLU A 41 0.56 -6.18 2.77
C GLU A 41 0.75 -6.60 1.32
N THR A 42 1.05 -7.89 1.13
CA THR A 42 1.23 -8.49 -0.19
C THR A 42 0.38 -9.75 -0.31
N TYR A 43 -0.14 -10.00 -1.51
CA TYR A 43 -0.96 -11.16 -1.81
C TYR A 43 -0.49 -11.77 -3.14
N GLY A 44 -0.38 -13.11 -3.19
CA GLY A 44 0.19 -13.82 -4.33
C GLY A 44 1.72 -13.77 -4.36
N GLU A 45 2.31 -14.17 -5.47
CA GLU A 45 3.75 -14.29 -5.63
C GLU A 45 4.28 -13.40 -6.77
N LEU A 46 5.38 -12.70 -6.51
CA LEU A 46 6.08 -11.91 -7.51
C LEU A 46 6.84 -12.86 -8.45
N ASN A 47 6.56 -12.79 -9.75
CA ASN A 47 7.20 -13.63 -10.74
C ASN A 47 8.70 -13.26 -10.92
N GLN A 48 9.47 -14.16 -11.54
CA GLN A 48 10.91 -13.95 -11.74
C GLN A 48 11.23 -12.68 -12.56
N GLN A 49 10.35 -12.32 -13.49
CA GLN A 49 10.48 -11.13 -14.32
C GLN A 49 10.01 -9.85 -13.61
N ARG A 50 9.47 -9.98 -12.39
CA ARG A 50 8.92 -8.88 -11.59
C ARG A 50 7.89 -8.01 -12.35
N SER A 51 7.12 -8.66 -13.22
CA SER A 51 6.24 -8.00 -14.20
C SER A 51 4.75 -8.10 -13.89
N ASN A 52 4.38 -8.84 -12.84
CA ASN A 52 2.99 -9.13 -12.43
C ASN A 52 2.55 -8.35 -11.18
N GLY A 53 3.28 -7.31 -10.78
CA GLY A 53 2.93 -6.49 -9.62
C GLY A 53 1.70 -5.62 -9.87
N VAL A 54 0.75 -5.62 -8.96
CA VAL A 54 -0.44 -4.75 -8.97
C VAL A 54 -0.45 -3.93 -7.69
N LEU A 55 -0.48 -2.60 -7.83
CA LEU A 55 -0.59 -1.68 -6.70
C LEU A 55 -2.04 -1.31 -6.44
N ILE A 56 -2.49 -1.50 -5.21
CA ILE A 56 -3.81 -1.06 -4.75
C ILE A 56 -3.68 0.25 -3.99
N CYS A 57 -4.29 1.29 -4.54
CA CYS A 57 -4.38 2.61 -3.92
C CYS A 57 -5.68 2.72 -3.12
N GLN A 58 -5.55 2.87 -1.82
CA GLN A 58 -6.69 2.95 -0.90
C GLN A 58 -7.48 4.25 -1.03
N ALA A 59 -8.79 4.18 -0.76
CA ALA A 59 -9.64 5.35 -0.52
C ALA A 59 -9.30 6.00 0.84
N LEU A 60 -9.91 7.16 1.14
CA LEU A 60 -9.64 7.92 2.36
C LEU A 60 -9.74 7.09 3.65
N SER A 61 -10.74 6.25 3.74
CA SER A 61 -11.00 5.40 4.92
C SER A 61 -10.40 4.00 4.83
N GLY A 62 -9.65 3.70 3.77
CA GLY A 62 -8.96 2.42 3.60
C GLY A 62 -7.66 2.35 4.40
N ASN A 63 -7.02 1.18 4.31
CA ASN A 63 -5.71 0.92 4.89
C ASN A 63 -5.00 -0.17 4.07
N HIS A 64 -3.84 -0.64 4.53
CA HIS A 64 -3.07 -1.70 3.88
C HIS A 64 -3.80 -3.05 3.82
N HIS A 65 -4.75 -3.33 4.74
CA HIS A 65 -5.45 -4.62 4.79
C HIS A 65 -6.56 -4.71 3.74
N ALA A 66 -6.19 -5.03 2.50
CA ALA A 66 -7.15 -5.09 1.39
C ALA A 66 -7.81 -6.46 1.25
N ALA A 67 -7.15 -7.58 1.59
CA ALA A 67 -7.70 -8.92 1.46
C ALA A 67 -7.22 -9.87 2.57
N GLY A 68 -7.90 -11.00 2.73
CA GLY A 68 -7.57 -11.99 3.74
C GLY A 68 -7.94 -11.57 5.15
N TYR A 69 -7.31 -12.21 6.12
CA TYR A 69 -7.59 -12.05 7.55
C TYR A 69 -6.28 -11.89 8.31
N HIS A 70 -6.26 -11.10 9.41
CA HIS A 70 -5.08 -10.98 10.27
C HIS A 70 -4.91 -12.14 11.26
N SER A 71 -5.99 -12.87 11.53
CA SER A 71 -5.96 -14.06 12.40
C SER A 71 -7.13 -14.98 12.09
N ALA A 72 -7.05 -16.23 12.57
CA ALA A 72 -8.15 -17.20 12.44
C ALA A 72 -9.46 -16.77 13.14
N ASP A 73 -9.34 -15.89 14.14
CA ASP A 73 -10.49 -15.37 14.89
C ASP A 73 -11.04 -14.03 14.33
N SER A 74 -10.42 -13.52 13.28
CA SER A 74 -10.85 -12.27 12.64
C SER A 74 -12.25 -12.44 12.04
N LYS A 75 -13.17 -11.57 12.46
CA LYS A 75 -14.58 -11.56 11.96
C LYS A 75 -14.75 -10.82 10.64
N LYS A 76 -13.74 -10.04 10.24
CA LYS A 76 -13.78 -9.23 9.02
C LYS A 76 -12.54 -9.48 8.19
N ALA A 77 -12.76 -9.70 6.92
CA ALA A 77 -11.70 -9.70 5.91
C ALA A 77 -11.26 -8.28 5.54
N GLY A 78 -10.19 -8.20 4.78
CA GLY A 78 -9.75 -6.95 4.16
C GLY A 78 -10.86 -6.28 3.36
N TRP A 79 -10.77 -4.95 3.20
CA TRP A 79 -11.85 -4.11 2.66
C TRP A 79 -12.16 -4.37 1.17
N TRP A 80 -11.29 -5.04 0.44
CA TRP A 80 -11.47 -5.44 -0.96
C TRP A 80 -11.36 -6.95 -1.18
N ASN A 81 -11.59 -7.72 -0.13
CA ASN A 81 -11.49 -9.18 -0.15
C ASN A 81 -12.32 -9.84 -1.27
N GLU A 82 -13.43 -9.24 -1.66
CA GLU A 82 -14.26 -9.75 -2.77
C GLU A 82 -13.60 -9.64 -4.15
N CYS A 83 -12.62 -8.75 -4.29
CA CYS A 83 -11.93 -8.52 -5.55
C CYS A 83 -10.54 -9.17 -5.63
N ILE A 84 -9.90 -9.46 -4.48
CA ILE A 84 -8.51 -9.93 -4.42
C ILE A 84 -8.48 -11.35 -3.85
N GLY A 85 -7.92 -12.28 -4.60
CA GLY A 85 -7.77 -13.68 -4.17
C GLY A 85 -7.66 -14.63 -5.35
N PRO A 86 -7.41 -15.93 -5.09
CA PRO A 86 -7.38 -16.94 -6.13
C PRO A 86 -8.68 -17.00 -6.92
N GLY A 87 -8.63 -16.84 -8.24
CA GLY A 87 -9.80 -16.87 -9.13
C GLY A 87 -10.71 -15.65 -9.04
N LYS A 88 -10.37 -14.62 -8.27
CA LYS A 88 -11.11 -13.36 -8.18
C LYS A 88 -10.69 -12.38 -9.28
N PRO A 89 -11.39 -11.23 -9.46
CA PRO A 89 -11.05 -10.23 -10.49
C PRO A 89 -9.57 -9.81 -10.50
N ILE A 90 -8.95 -9.70 -9.33
CA ILE A 90 -7.51 -9.53 -9.15
C ILE A 90 -6.96 -10.87 -8.65
N ASP A 91 -6.72 -11.77 -9.60
CA ASP A 91 -6.38 -13.17 -9.33
C ASP A 91 -4.94 -13.30 -8.82
N THR A 92 -4.82 -13.66 -7.53
CA THR A 92 -3.51 -13.84 -6.89
C THR A 92 -2.75 -15.10 -7.34
N ASN A 93 -3.36 -15.99 -8.15
CA ASN A 93 -2.61 -17.04 -8.84
C ASN A 93 -1.71 -16.47 -9.95
N HIS A 94 -2.01 -15.26 -10.44
CA HIS A 94 -1.31 -14.61 -11.54
C HIS A 94 -0.62 -13.33 -11.13
N PHE A 95 -1.20 -12.57 -10.20
CA PHE A 95 -0.72 -11.26 -9.79
C PHE A 95 -0.13 -11.27 -8.39
N PHE A 96 0.94 -10.50 -8.24
CA PHE A 96 1.48 -10.09 -6.95
C PHE A 96 0.89 -8.74 -6.59
N VAL A 97 -0.03 -8.73 -5.64
CA VAL A 97 -0.79 -7.54 -5.25
C VAL A 97 -0.14 -6.90 -4.03
N VAL A 98 0.04 -5.59 -4.08
CA VAL A 98 0.58 -4.79 -2.98
C VAL A 98 -0.45 -3.75 -2.57
N SER A 99 -0.78 -3.71 -1.29
CA SER A 99 -1.62 -2.68 -0.67
C SER A 99 -0.88 -2.05 0.49
N LEU A 100 -0.83 -0.72 0.56
CA LEU A 100 -0.09 -0.01 1.61
C LEU A 100 -0.96 1.02 2.33
N ASN A 101 -0.55 1.39 3.53
CA ASN A 101 -1.12 2.50 4.24
C ASN A 101 -0.36 3.79 3.88
N ASN A 102 -1.09 4.80 3.40
CA ASN A 102 -0.48 6.07 3.00
C ASN A 102 0.16 6.81 4.19
N LEU A 103 1.23 7.56 3.92
CA LEU A 103 1.82 8.50 4.89
C LEU A 103 0.76 9.49 5.39
N GLY A 104 0.81 9.82 6.67
CA GLY A 104 -0.19 10.66 7.32
C GLY A 104 -1.47 9.92 7.72
N GLY A 105 -1.61 8.64 7.34
CA GLY A 105 -2.69 7.77 7.81
C GLY A 105 -2.48 7.28 9.25
N CYS A 106 -3.49 6.59 9.80
CA CYS A 106 -3.48 6.15 11.21
C CYS A 106 -3.30 4.63 11.39
N HIS A 107 -2.87 3.92 10.35
CA HIS A 107 -2.75 2.45 10.37
C HIS A 107 -1.29 1.96 10.24
N GLY A 108 -0.36 2.67 10.89
CA GLY A 108 1.01 2.22 11.11
C GLY A 108 2.08 2.90 10.27
N SER A 109 1.81 3.33 9.03
CA SER A 109 2.77 4.18 8.30
C SER A 109 3.01 5.50 9.02
N THR A 110 4.17 6.11 8.80
CA THR A 110 4.52 7.39 9.44
C THR A 110 3.43 8.43 9.25
N GLY A 111 3.01 9.01 10.36
CA GLY A 111 1.89 9.96 10.42
C GLY A 111 1.89 10.76 11.72
N PRO A 112 0.84 11.55 11.99
CA PRO A 112 0.76 12.39 13.18
C PRO A 112 0.95 11.65 14.50
N ASN A 113 0.60 10.36 14.57
CA ASN A 113 0.71 9.53 15.78
C ASN A 113 2.11 8.93 15.99
N THR A 114 3.00 9.03 15.01
CA THR A 114 4.35 8.48 15.09
C THR A 114 5.33 9.48 15.69
N ILE A 115 6.46 8.97 16.17
CA ILE A 115 7.50 9.81 16.79
C ILE A 115 8.25 10.58 15.70
N ASN A 116 8.37 11.87 15.90
CA ASN A 116 9.26 12.72 15.13
C ASN A 116 10.72 12.48 15.61
N PRO A 117 11.59 11.97 14.75
CA PRO A 117 12.96 11.63 15.14
C PRO A 117 13.78 12.86 15.61
N SER A 118 13.43 14.05 15.15
CA SER A 118 14.14 15.29 15.54
C SER A 118 13.79 15.78 16.95
N THR A 119 12.59 15.43 17.45
CA THR A 119 12.11 15.93 18.75
C THR A 119 11.92 14.85 19.81
N GLY A 120 11.88 13.57 19.40
CA GLY A 120 11.55 12.44 20.26
C GLY A 120 10.10 12.42 20.75
N LYS A 121 9.21 13.25 20.19
CA LYS A 121 7.78 13.34 20.54
C LYS A 121 6.94 12.99 19.32
N ALA A 122 5.66 12.67 19.54
CA ALA A 122 4.73 12.48 18.44
C ALA A 122 4.69 13.73 17.54
N TRP A 123 4.57 13.52 16.23
CA TRP A 123 4.43 14.60 15.27
C TRP A 123 3.24 15.51 15.58
N GLY A 124 2.08 14.94 15.91
CA GLY A 124 0.86 15.67 16.18
C GLY A 124 0.53 16.68 15.06
N PRO A 125 0.22 17.94 15.43
CA PRO A 125 -0.09 18.99 14.48
C PRO A 125 1.11 19.45 13.63
N ASP A 126 2.33 19.09 14.03
CA ASP A 126 3.55 19.43 13.27
C ASP A 126 3.82 18.48 12.12
N PHE A 127 3.02 17.41 11.95
CA PHE A 127 3.12 16.53 10.80
C PHE A 127 2.87 17.33 9.51
N PRO A 128 3.75 17.21 8.49
CA PRO A 128 3.60 18.02 7.28
C PRO A 128 2.33 17.63 6.51
N PRO A 129 1.65 18.61 5.88
CA PRO A 129 0.51 18.31 5.03
C PRO A 129 0.94 17.49 3.81
N MET A 130 0.20 16.40 3.54
CA MET A 130 0.46 15.48 2.44
C MET A 130 -0.46 15.75 1.26
N ARG A 131 0.09 15.60 0.05
CA ARG A 131 -0.66 15.63 -1.21
C ARG A 131 -0.58 14.26 -1.91
N THR A 132 -1.43 14.04 -2.90
CA THR A 132 -1.41 12.81 -3.71
C THR A 132 -0.05 12.56 -4.37
N THR A 133 0.66 13.62 -4.76
CA THR A 133 2.04 13.53 -5.27
C THR A 133 2.98 12.91 -4.22
N ASP A 134 2.92 13.36 -2.98
CA ASP A 134 3.79 12.87 -1.90
C ASP A 134 3.54 11.38 -1.62
N TRP A 135 2.26 10.96 -1.66
CA TRP A 135 1.91 9.54 -1.55
C TRP A 135 2.47 8.73 -2.71
N VAL A 136 2.29 9.19 -3.95
CA VAL A 136 2.80 8.49 -5.14
C VAL A 136 4.32 8.40 -5.13
N GLN A 137 5.03 9.44 -4.67
CA GLN A 137 6.48 9.43 -4.46
C GLN A 137 6.88 8.34 -3.43
N SER A 138 6.20 8.27 -2.29
CA SER A 138 6.48 7.23 -1.29
C SER A 138 6.14 5.82 -1.79
N GLN A 139 5.08 5.67 -2.58
CA GLN A 139 4.70 4.41 -3.22
C GLN A 139 5.75 3.96 -4.26
N ALA A 140 6.35 4.91 -4.98
CA ALA A 140 7.45 4.62 -5.91
C ALA A 140 8.69 4.12 -5.17
N LYS A 141 9.01 4.68 -4.00
CA LYS A 141 10.07 4.17 -3.12
C LYS A 141 9.77 2.76 -2.60
N LEU A 142 8.51 2.45 -2.30
CA LEU A 142 8.11 1.08 -1.94
C LEU A 142 8.27 0.12 -3.14
N ALA A 143 7.93 0.55 -4.35
CA ALA A 143 8.15 -0.25 -5.54
C ALA A 143 9.65 -0.57 -5.74
N ASP A 144 10.54 0.42 -5.56
CA ASP A 144 11.98 0.24 -5.61
C ASP A 144 12.46 -0.75 -4.53
N TYR A 145 11.95 -0.62 -3.30
CA TYR A 145 12.25 -1.52 -2.19
C TYR A 145 11.84 -2.98 -2.48
N LEU A 146 10.70 -3.18 -3.14
CA LEU A 146 10.21 -4.50 -3.58
C LEU A 146 10.89 -4.98 -4.88
N GLY A 147 11.67 -4.13 -5.53
CA GLY A 147 12.32 -4.40 -6.80
C GLY A 147 11.34 -4.48 -7.97
N ILE A 148 10.28 -3.69 -7.95
CA ILE A 148 9.27 -3.60 -9.01
C ILE A 148 9.54 -2.34 -9.83
N ASP A 149 10.11 -2.52 -11.01
CA ASP A 149 10.42 -1.41 -11.92
C ASP A 149 9.15 -0.84 -12.58
N CYS A 150 8.20 -1.72 -12.92
CA CYS A 150 6.98 -1.35 -13.62
C CYS A 150 5.78 -2.19 -13.13
N TRP A 151 4.75 -1.52 -12.61
CA TRP A 151 3.50 -2.15 -12.22
C TRP A 151 2.73 -2.67 -13.43
N ALA A 152 2.19 -3.89 -13.35
CA ALA A 152 1.21 -4.38 -14.32
C ALA A 152 -0.05 -3.51 -14.29
N ALA A 153 -0.49 -3.11 -13.10
CA ALA A 153 -1.57 -2.14 -12.94
C ALA A 153 -1.42 -1.35 -11.63
N VAL A 154 -1.90 -0.11 -11.64
CA VAL A 154 -2.17 0.69 -10.45
C VAL A 154 -3.67 0.94 -10.40
N ILE A 155 -4.32 0.50 -9.33
CA ILE A 155 -5.78 0.43 -9.24
C ILE A 155 -6.27 1.18 -8.01
N GLY A 156 -7.29 2.02 -8.17
CA GLY A 156 -7.88 2.70 -7.02
C GLY A 156 -9.21 3.35 -7.30
N GLY A 157 -10.06 3.42 -6.27
CA GLY A 157 -11.34 4.15 -6.29
C GLY A 157 -11.29 5.41 -5.43
N SER A 158 -12.07 6.43 -5.77
CA SER A 158 -12.15 7.68 -5.00
C SER A 158 -10.76 8.34 -4.86
N LEU A 159 -10.31 8.61 -3.62
CA LEU A 159 -8.95 9.11 -3.37
C LEU A 159 -7.85 8.18 -3.92
N GLY A 160 -8.10 6.85 -3.94
CA GLY A 160 -7.21 5.89 -4.57
C GLY A 160 -7.13 6.08 -6.09
N GLY A 161 -8.25 6.40 -6.74
CA GLY A 161 -8.27 6.74 -8.17
C GLY A 161 -7.47 8.01 -8.49
N MET A 162 -7.49 9.01 -7.60
CA MET A 162 -6.63 10.20 -7.73
C MET A 162 -5.15 9.84 -7.64
N GLN A 163 -4.79 8.86 -6.79
CA GLN A 163 -3.43 8.35 -6.69
C GLN A 163 -3.04 7.57 -7.97
N ALA A 164 -3.91 6.70 -8.47
CA ALA A 164 -3.67 5.96 -9.71
C ALA A 164 -3.48 6.90 -10.92
N MET A 165 -4.32 7.93 -11.04
CA MET A 165 -4.13 8.98 -12.06
C MET A 165 -2.81 9.73 -11.84
N ARG A 166 -2.44 10.01 -10.60
CA ARG A 166 -1.19 10.70 -10.31
C ARG A 166 0.03 9.88 -10.70
N TRP A 167 -0.02 8.55 -10.51
CA TRP A 167 1.00 7.62 -11.01
C TRP A 167 1.22 7.75 -12.52
N SER A 168 0.15 7.87 -13.31
CA SER A 168 0.25 8.01 -14.77
C SER A 168 0.86 9.34 -15.21
N LEU A 169 0.87 10.35 -14.35
CA LEU A 169 1.48 11.65 -14.62
C LEU A 169 2.95 11.73 -14.15
N GLU A 170 3.25 11.15 -12.97
CA GLU A 170 4.59 11.21 -12.37
C GLU A 170 5.54 10.13 -12.93
N PHE A 171 5.01 8.94 -13.19
CA PHE A 171 5.79 7.76 -13.57
C PHE A 171 5.12 6.97 -14.70
N PRO A 172 4.83 7.58 -15.87
CA PRO A 172 4.09 6.93 -16.96
C PRO A 172 4.80 5.67 -17.47
N GLU A 173 6.13 5.62 -17.41
CA GLU A 173 6.95 4.47 -17.83
C GLU A 173 6.96 3.33 -16.81
N ARG A 174 6.51 3.58 -15.57
CA ARG A 174 6.50 2.61 -14.46
C ARG A 174 5.15 1.96 -14.22
N ILE A 175 4.18 2.18 -15.10
CA ILE A 175 2.87 1.54 -15.06
C ILE A 175 2.45 1.10 -16.46
N ARG A 176 1.76 -0.06 -16.55
CA ARG A 176 1.16 -0.54 -17.82
C ARG A 176 -0.30 -0.16 -17.91
N HIS A 177 -1.03 -0.25 -16.80
CA HIS A 177 -2.46 0.06 -16.73
C HIS A 177 -2.75 0.94 -15.51
N CYS A 178 -3.58 1.97 -15.70
CA CYS A 178 -4.16 2.81 -14.67
C CYS A 178 -5.68 2.57 -14.65
N ILE A 179 -6.22 2.13 -13.50
CA ILE A 179 -7.63 1.72 -13.35
C ILE A 179 -8.26 2.43 -12.16
#